data_db7bc873144b64018c64c1d1e7731919
#
_entry.id   db7bc873144b64018c64c1d1e7731919
#
_cell.length_a   1.000
_cell.length_b   1.000
_cell.length_c   1.000
_cell.angle_alpha   90.00
_cell.angle_beta   90.00
_cell.angle_gamma   90.00
#
_symmetry.space_group_name_H-M   'P 1'
#
loop_
_entity.id
_entity.type
_entity.pdbx_description
1 polymer ?
#
loop_
_entity_poly.entity_id
_entity_poly.type
_entity_poly.pdbx_seq_one_letter_code
_entity_poly.pdbx_strand_id
1 'polypeptide(L)'
;QIMASGTNITMAHRRPTLRQITRGDPVFLCFCGMANFHRFKLGFDRTFWLGEIQDSRQAEIYEVAVASQRAALEHVRPGMLAEEVHAAYAEVIQTAGYDYPFRCGRATGFSFLERPQLVAGDQTVLEPGMVFAVDGSVSVAGYFRAQVGDSVVVTENGYEPITEFPKTINEVVVG
;
A
#
# COMPACT_ATOMS: atom_id res chain seq x y z
N GLN A 1 2.45 -11.81 -8.43
CA GLN A 1 3.56 -10.94 -8.03
C GLN A 1 3.75 -9.85 -9.09
N ILE A 2 4.05 -8.64 -8.64
CA ILE A 2 4.38 -7.52 -9.51
C ILE A 2 5.75 -7.02 -9.06
N MET A 3 6.62 -6.77 -10.04
CA MET A 3 7.90 -6.13 -9.81
C MET A 3 8.11 -5.09 -10.91
N ALA A 4 8.37 -3.85 -10.49
CA ALA A 4 8.66 -2.75 -11.41
C ALA A 4 9.83 -1.93 -10.88
N SER A 5 10.70 -1.46 -11.76
CA SER A 5 11.90 -0.70 -11.38
C SER A 5 12.15 0.50 -12.28
N GLY A 6 12.82 1.51 -11.73
CA GLY A 6 13.14 2.74 -12.41
C GLY A 6 11.89 3.39 -13.01
N THR A 7 11.93 3.82 -14.25
CA THR A 7 10.81 4.48 -14.94
C THR A 7 9.56 3.61 -15.11
N ASN A 8 9.69 2.28 -15.01
CA ASN A 8 8.54 1.37 -15.09
C ASN A 8 7.63 1.44 -13.85
N ILE A 9 8.12 1.98 -12.73
CA ILE A 9 7.36 2.04 -11.47
C ILE A 9 6.10 2.92 -11.55
N THR A 10 6.02 3.81 -12.52
CA THR A 10 4.85 4.66 -12.77
C THR A 10 3.60 3.87 -13.15
N MET A 11 3.76 2.61 -13.57
CA MET A 11 2.67 1.75 -14.00
C MET A 11 2.43 0.65 -12.96
N ALA A 12 1.27 0.70 -12.28
CA ALA A 12 0.92 -0.20 -11.17
C ALA A 12 1.03 -1.70 -11.51
N HIS A 13 0.72 -2.10 -12.75
CA HIS A 13 0.71 -3.50 -13.19
C HIS A 13 1.63 -3.70 -14.42
N ARG A 14 2.81 -3.12 -14.37
CA ARG A 14 3.79 -3.28 -15.44
C ARG A 14 4.25 -4.74 -15.52
N ARG A 15 4.22 -5.30 -16.72
CA ARG A 15 4.86 -6.58 -16.98
C ARG A 15 6.38 -6.44 -16.90
N PRO A 16 7.11 -7.48 -16.47
CA PRO A 16 8.56 -7.50 -16.48
C PRO A 16 9.12 -7.13 -17.87
N THR A 17 10.22 -6.41 -17.88
CA THR A 17 10.95 -6.04 -19.07
C THR A 17 12.41 -6.51 -18.96
N LEU A 18 13.18 -6.38 -20.03
CA LEU A 18 14.63 -6.67 -20.02
C LEU A 18 15.48 -5.53 -19.43
N ARG A 19 14.84 -4.49 -18.87
CA ARG A 19 15.56 -3.39 -18.23
C ARG A 19 16.31 -3.93 -17.02
N GLN A 20 17.61 -3.70 -16.98
CA GLN A 20 18.43 -4.00 -15.81
C GLN A 20 18.16 -2.98 -14.71
N ILE A 21 18.11 -3.45 -13.46
CA ILE A 21 18.01 -2.61 -12.26
C ILE A 21 19.42 -2.07 -11.98
N THR A 22 19.52 -0.77 -11.76
CA THR A 22 20.79 -0.08 -11.52
C THR A 22 20.74 0.66 -10.18
N ARG A 23 21.92 1.02 -9.65
CA ARG A 23 22.04 1.83 -8.44
C ARG A 23 21.25 3.13 -8.58
N GLY A 24 20.50 3.49 -7.54
CA GLY A 24 19.59 4.63 -7.53
C GLY A 24 18.18 4.33 -8.05
N ASP A 25 17.95 3.16 -8.65
CA ASP A 25 16.59 2.81 -9.09
C ASP A 25 15.64 2.59 -7.91
N PRO A 26 14.42 3.16 -7.97
CA PRO A 26 13.33 2.68 -7.15
C PRO A 26 12.84 1.33 -7.68
N VAL A 27 12.50 0.42 -6.77
CA VAL A 27 12.00 -0.92 -7.07
C VAL A 27 10.73 -1.16 -6.28
N PHE A 28 9.64 -1.38 -6.97
CA PHE A 28 8.36 -1.77 -6.38
C PHE A 28 8.21 -3.29 -6.42
N LEU A 29 7.94 -3.87 -5.27
CA LEU A 29 7.62 -5.29 -5.11
C LEU A 29 6.22 -5.42 -4.50
N CYS A 30 5.33 -6.14 -5.19
CA CYS A 30 4.00 -6.48 -4.68
C CYS A 30 3.82 -7.99 -4.67
N PHE A 31 3.59 -8.52 -3.51
CA PHE A 31 3.25 -9.92 -3.27
C PHE A 31 1.73 -10.08 -3.12
N CYS A 32 1.01 -9.50 -4.05
CA CYS A 32 -0.45 -9.49 -4.04
C CYS A 32 -1.02 -10.84 -4.45
N GLY A 33 -1.99 -11.33 -3.68
CA GLY A 33 -2.70 -12.55 -3.97
C GLY A 33 -1.85 -13.82 -3.84
N MET A 34 -0.70 -13.76 -3.19
CA MET A 34 0.03 -14.96 -2.81
C MET A 34 -0.82 -15.79 -1.87
N ALA A 35 -0.97 -17.06 -2.20
CA ALA A 35 -1.59 -18.00 -1.29
C ALA A 35 -0.66 -18.24 -0.12
N ASN A 36 -1.17 -18.00 1.06
CA ASN A 36 -0.51 -18.34 2.31
C ASN A 36 -1.05 -19.65 2.87
N PHE A 37 -0.88 -19.88 4.15
CA PHE A 37 -1.40 -21.04 4.84
C PHE A 37 -2.89 -21.28 4.52
N HIS A 38 -3.26 -22.50 4.19
CA HIS A 38 -4.61 -22.92 3.75
C HIS A 38 -5.18 -22.15 2.54
N ARG A 39 -4.34 -21.60 1.69
CA ARG A 39 -4.71 -20.87 0.46
C ARG A 39 -5.37 -19.51 0.69
N PHE A 40 -5.40 -18.99 1.89
CA PHE A 40 -5.80 -17.60 2.13
C PHE A 40 -4.84 -16.64 1.42
N LYS A 41 -5.40 -15.59 0.84
CA LYS A 41 -4.65 -14.56 0.11
C LYS A 41 -4.27 -13.43 1.05
N LEU A 42 -3.07 -12.93 0.87
CA LEU A 42 -2.60 -11.72 1.55
C LEU A 42 -2.15 -10.68 0.53
N GLY A 43 -2.15 -9.41 0.92
CA GLY A 43 -1.54 -8.31 0.20
C GLY A 43 -0.36 -7.77 1.01
N PHE A 44 0.77 -7.65 0.35
CA PHE A 44 1.98 -7.07 0.91
C PHE A 44 2.76 -6.39 -0.20
N ASP A 45 3.16 -5.16 -0.02
CA ASP A 45 3.98 -4.46 -0.99
C ASP A 45 4.88 -3.39 -0.36
N ARG A 46 6.00 -3.12 -1.03
CA ARG A 46 6.98 -2.11 -0.65
C ARG A 46 7.62 -1.49 -1.88
N THR A 47 7.99 -0.24 -1.74
CA THR A 47 8.91 0.46 -2.63
C THR A 47 10.27 0.54 -1.95
N PHE A 48 11.31 0.11 -2.65
CA PHE A 48 12.71 0.12 -2.21
C PHE A 48 13.55 1.00 -3.14
N TRP A 49 14.75 1.36 -2.73
CA TRP A 49 15.79 1.93 -3.59
C TRP A 49 17.06 1.09 -3.51
N LEU A 50 17.70 0.89 -4.65
CA LEU A 50 18.96 0.17 -4.72
C LEU A 50 20.12 1.14 -4.46
N GLY A 51 20.77 0.99 -3.32
CA GLY A 51 21.98 1.72 -2.92
C GLY A 51 21.77 3.14 -2.41
N GLU A 52 20.92 3.95 -3.03
CA GLU A 52 20.69 5.34 -2.64
C GLU A 52 19.42 5.93 -3.25
N ILE A 53 18.89 6.97 -2.66
CA ILE A 53 17.83 7.79 -3.25
C ILE A 53 18.48 8.98 -3.93
N GLN A 54 18.44 9.02 -5.25
CA GLN A 54 19.05 10.08 -6.05
C GLN A 54 18.15 11.32 -6.21
N ASP A 55 16.86 11.16 -6.00
CA ASP A 55 15.85 12.21 -6.15
C ASP A 55 15.04 12.36 -4.86
N SER A 56 15.29 13.45 -4.13
CA SER A 56 14.62 13.72 -2.85
C SER A 56 13.10 13.82 -2.97
N ARG A 57 12.59 14.24 -4.12
CA ARG A 57 11.14 14.29 -4.36
C ARG A 57 10.50 12.91 -4.34
N GLN A 58 11.22 11.87 -4.75
CA GLN A 58 10.74 10.49 -4.63
C GLN A 58 10.62 10.06 -3.16
N ALA A 59 11.58 10.47 -2.32
CA ALA A 59 11.51 10.23 -0.89
C ALA A 59 10.30 10.95 -0.24
N GLU A 60 10.06 12.21 -0.60
CA GLU A 60 8.90 12.97 -0.12
C GLU A 60 7.58 12.27 -0.50
N ILE A 61 7.44 11.83 -1.74
CA ILE A 61 6.26 11.08 -2.20
C ILE A 61 6.10 9.76 -1.41
N TYR A 62 7.20 9.06 -1.16
CA TYR A 62 7.19 7.83 -0.38
C TYR A 62 6.72 8.07 1.06
N GLU A 63 7.22 9.10 1.71
CA GLU A 63 6.81 9.45 3.08
C GLU A 63 5.32 9.80 3.16
N VAL A 64 4.76 10.46 2.14
CA VAL A 64 3.31 10.70 2.06
C VAL A 64 2.55 9.38 1.91
N ALA A 65 3.05 8.43 1.11
CA ALA A 65 2.44 7.11 0.98
C ALA A 65 2.44 6.35 2.32
N VAL A 66 3.56 6.37 3.06
CA VAL A 66 3.66 5.77 4.41
C VAL A 66 2.71 6.45 5.40
N ALA A 67 2.67 7.78 5.40
CA ALA A 67 1.78 8.54 6.29
C ALA A 67 0.30 8.27 5.99
N SER A 68 -0.07 8.15 4.71
CA SER A 68 -1.44 7.87 4.31
C SER A 68 -1.89 6.46 4.71
N GLN A 69 -1.00 5.44 4.58
CA GLN A 69 -1.29 4.10 5.09
C GLN A 69 -1.49 4.10 6.60
N ARG A 70 -0.62 4.82 7.33
CA ARG A 70 -0.75 4.91 8.78
C ARG A 70 -2.09 5.52 9.20
N ALA A 71 -2.50 6.62 8.56
CA ALA A 71 -3.80 7.24 8.80
C ALA A 71 -4.97 6.28 8.53
N ALA A 72 -4.91 5.50 7.44
CA ALA A 72 -5.89 4.45 7.18
C ALA A 72 -5.92 3.40 8.30
N LEU A 73 -4.76 2.87 8.68
CA LEU A 73 -4.63 1.82 9.70
C LEU A 73 -5.15 2.26 11.07
N GLU A 74 -4.95 3.50 11.47
CA GLU A 74 -5.49 4.07 12.71
C GLU A 74 -7.04 4.07 12.76
N HIS A 75 -7.69 4.01 11.58
CA HIS A 75 -9.14 3.91 11.44
C HIS A 75 -9.64 2.46 11.24
N VAL A 76 -8.74 1.47 11.10
CA VAL A 76 -9.13 0.05 11.00
C VAL A 76 -9.47 -0.47 12.39
N ARG A 77 -10.76 -0.42 12.74
CA ARG A 77 -11.30 -0.92 14.02
C ARG A 77 -12.79 -1.24 13.88
N PRO A 78 -13.35 -2.05 14.79
CA PRO A 78 -14.78 -2.36 14.78
C PRO A 78 -15.65 -1.11 14.83
N GLY A 79 -16.73 -1.12 14.06
CA GLY A 79 -17.73 -0.05 14.03
C GLY A 79 -17.42 1.09 13.05
N MET A 80 -16.19 1.19 12.53
CA MET A 80 -15.86 2.16 11.47
C MET A 80 -16.46 1.72 10.14
N LEU A 81 -16.85 2.68 9.31
CA LEU A 81 -17.24 2.44 7.93
C LEU A 81 -16.00 2.30 7.03
N ALA A 82 -16.06 1.45 6.02
CA ALA A 82 -14.98 1.28 5.06
C ALA A 82 -14.60 2.60 4.36
N GLU A 83 -15.60 3.46 4.08
CA GLU A 83 -15.36 4.80 3.52
C GLU A 83 -14.65 5.77 4.49
N GLU A 84 -14.82 5.61 5.80
CA GLU A 84 -14.13 6.45 6.80
C GLU A 84 -12.64 6.12 6.86
N VAL A 85 -12.28 4.84 6.75
CA VAL A 85 -10.87 4.41 6.61
C VAL A 85 -10.26 5.03 5.35
N HIS A 86 -10.99 5.01 4.24
CA HIS A 86 -10.54 5.64 3.01
C HIS A 86 -10.44 7.16 3.13
N ALA A 87 -11.38 7.81 3.82
CA ALA A 87 -11.36 9.27 3.98
C ALA A 87 -10.10 9.74 4.73
N ALA A 88 -9.70 9.05 5.80
CA ALA A 88 -8.47 9.35 6.53
C ALA A 88 -7.21 9.21 5.66
N TYR A 89 -7.16 8.17 4.84
CA TYR A 89 -6.09 7.99 3.84
C TYR A 89 -6.04 9.11 2.81
N ALA A 90 -7.20 9.45 2.23
CA ALA A 90 -7.32 10.45 1.18
C ALA A 90 -6.98 11.86 1.68
N GLU A 91 -7.33 12.19 2.91
CA GLU A 91 -7.02 13.48 3.54
C GLU A 91 -5.50 13.75 3.58
N VAL A 92 -4.71 12.77 3.97
CA VAL A 92 -3.24 12.90 4.00
C VAL A 92 -2.69 13.20 2.60
N ILE A 93 -3.15 12.46 1.60
CA ILE A 93 -2.69 12.61 0.22
C ILE A 93 -3.07 13.98 -0.36
N GLN A 94 -4.32 14.42 -0.15
CA GLN A 94 -4.80 15.72 -0.63
C GLN A 94 -4.13 16.89 0.10
N THR A 95 -3.91 16.77 1.42
CA THR A 95 -3.20 17.79 2.19
C THR A 95 -1.76 17.96 1.72
N ALA A 96 -1.13 16.88 1.25
CA ALA A 96 0.19 16.93 0.63
C ALA A 96 0.19 17.45 -0.83
N GLY A 97 -0.98 17.83 -1.38
CA GLY A 97 -1.12 18.42 -2.70
C GLY A 97 -1.19 17.42 -3.87
N TYR A 98 -1.50 16.15 -3.59
CA TYR A 98 -1.68 15.12 -4.62
C TYR A 98 -3.17 14.88 -4.93
N ASP A 99 -3.43 14.25 -6.07
CA ASP A 99 -4.77 13.94 -6.53
C ASP A 99 -5.52 13.01 -5.57
N TYR A 100 -6.86 13.13 -5.54
CA TYR A 100 -7.72 12.26 -4.74
C TYR A 100 -7.53 10.79 -5.12
N PRO A 101 -7.19 9.93 -4.17
CA PRO A 101 -6.88 8.53 -4.46
C PRO A 101 -8.14 7.68 -4.60
N PHE A 102 -8.05 6.64 -5.43
CA PHE A 102 -9.19 5.74 -5.68
C PHE A 102 -9.49 4.82 -4.48
N ARG A 103 -8.46 4.16 -3.94
CA ARG A 103 -8.64 3.09 -2.95
C ARG A 103 -7.41 2.96 -2.06
N CYS A 104 -7.62 2.76 -0.76
CA CYS A 104 -6.53 2.43 0.17
C CYS A 104 -6.50 0.97 0.62
N GLY A 105 -7.44 0.13 0.20
CA GLY A 105 -7.42 -1.26 0.62
C GLY A 105 -8.66 -2.05 0.19
N ARG A 106 -8.68 -3.31 0.58
CA ARG A 106 -9.75 -4.26 0.29
C ARG A 106 -9.71 -5.41 1.26
N ALA A 107 -10.86 -6.02 1.51
CA ALA A 107 -10.89 -7.31 2.18
C ALA A 107 -10.18 -8.35 1.31
N THR A 108 -9.55 -9.31 1.96
CA THR A 108 -8.84 -10.43 1.35
C THR A 108 -9.06 -11.69 2.16
N GLY A 109 -9.06 -12.83 1.50
CA GLY A 109 -9.32 -14.13 2.12
C GLY A 109 -9.14 -15.25 1.10
N PHE A 110 -10.20 -15.93 0.72
CA PHE A 110 -10.16 -16.93 -0.35
C PHE A 110 -9.89 -16.29 -1.71
N SER A 111 -10.42 -15.08 -1.96
CA SER A 111 -10.05 -14.26 -3.10
C SER A 111 -9.03 -13.18 -2.68
N PHE A 112 -8.25 -12.74 -3.64
CA PHE A 112 -7.35 -11.60 -3.45
C PHE A 112 -8.09 -10.27 -3.34
N LEU A 113 -9.26 -10.18 -3.95
CA LEU A 113 -10.11 -9.00 -3.97
C LEU A 113 -11.52 -9.39 -3.50
N GLU A 114 -11.81 -9.10 -2.26
CA GLU A 114 -13.13 -9.32 -1.65
C GLU A 114 -13.77 -7.97 -1.25
N ARG A 115 -15.01 -8.05 -0.81
CA ARG A 115 -15.71 -6.93 -0.18
C ARG A 115 -15.62 -7.05 1.35
N PRO A 116 -15.66 -5.92 2.08
CA PRO A 116 -15.74 -4.54 1.58
C PRO A 116 -14.41 -4.06 0.95
N GLN A 117 -14.52 -2.97 0.18
CA GLN A 117 -13.34 -2.24 -0.28
C GLN A 117 -13.22 -0.93 0.50
N LEU A 118 -12.02 -0.54 0.84
CA LEU A 118 -11.75 0.73 1.51
C LEU A 118 -11.70 1.85 0.45
N VAL A 119 -12.90 2.29 0.04
CA VAL A 119 -13.13 3.30 -1.01
C VAL A 119 -14.25 4.24 -0.58
N ALA A 120 -14.30 5.42 -1.18
CA ALA A 120 -15.41 6.32 -1.00
C ALA A 120 -16.75 5.66 -1.38
N GLY A 121 -17.76 5.81 -0.53
CA GLY A 121 -19.12 5.28 -0.72
C GLY A 121 -19.33 3.81 -0.29
N ASP A 122 -18.30 3.10 0.18
CA ASP A 122 -18.50 1.77 0.79
C ASP A 122 -18.85 1.92 2.28
N GLN A 123 -20.14 1.79 2.59
CA GLN A 123 -20.71 1.98 3.93
C GLN A 123 -20.72 0.69 4.77
N THR A 124 -19.95 -0.31 4.37
CA THR A 124 -19.83 -1.53 5.16
C THR A 124 -19.14 -1.25 6.49
N VAL A 125 -19.76 -1.66 7.57
CA VAL A 125 -19.19 -1.57 8.92
C VAL A 125 -18.10 -2.62 9.09
N LEU A 126 -16.94 -2.23 9.59
CA LEU A 126 -15.84 -3.15 9.90
C LEU A 126 -16.19 -3.95 11.16
N GLU A 127 -15.98 -5.26 11.10
CA GLU A 127 -16.26 -6.21 12.18
C GLU A 127 -14.99 -7.00 12.56
N PRO A 128 -14.86 -7.45 13.82
CA PRO A 128 -13.76 -8.32 14.23
C PRO A 128 -13.68 -9.58 13.36
N GLY A 129 -12.46 -9.99 13.03
CA GLY A 129 -12.17 -11.14 12.16
C GLY A 129 -12.08 -10.79 10.67
N MET A 130 -12.52 -9.61 10.25
CA MET A 130 -12.29 -9.16 8.87
C MET A 130 -10.80 -8.97 8.61
N VAL A 131 -10.33 -9.41 7.44
CA VAL A 131 -8.93 -9.27 7.02
C VAL A 131 -8.84 -8.32 5.84
N PHE A 132 -7.96 -7.35 5.94
CA PHE A 132 -7.73 -6.35 4.90
C PHE A 132 -6.28 -6.33 4.45
N ALA A 133 -6.06 -6.09 3.17
CA ALA A 133 -4.82 -5.50 2.69
C ALA A 133 -5.02 -3.98 2.63
N VAL A 134 -4.20 -3.23 3.37
CA VAL A 134 -4.28 -1.78 3.49
C VAL A 134 -3.04 -1.16 2.88
N ASP A 135 -3.25 -0.35 1.85
CA ASP A 135 -2.19 0.24 1.04
C ASP A 135 -2.10 1.76 1.31
N GLY A 136 -0.88 2.29 1.33
CA GLY A 136 -0.58 3.71 1.14
C GLY A 136 0.04 3.89 -0.24
N SER A 137 -0.55 4.68 -1.11
CA SER A 137 -0.08 4.82 -2.49
C SER A 137 -0.24 6.24 -3.00
N VAL A 138 0.84 6.80 -3.51
CA VAL A 138 0.85 8.10 -4.19
C VAL A 138 1.44 7.93 -5.58
N SER A 139 0.76 8.43 -6.60
CA SER A 139 1.20 8.37 -7.98
C SER A 139 1.28 9.76 -8.60
N VAL A 140 2.42 10.08 -9.18
CA VAL A 140 2.61 11.28 -10.00
C VAL A 140 2.81 10.84 -11.44
N ALA A 141 1.83 11.18 -12.28
CA ALA A 141 1.78 10.72 -13.68
C ALA A 141 3.08 11.03 -14.43
N GLY A 142 3.61 10.03 -15.11
CA GLY A 142 4.84 10.15 -15.91
C GLY A 142 6.14 10.36 -15.12
N TYR A 143 6.06 10.37 -13.77
CA TYR A 143 7.23 10.63 -12.94
C TYR A 143 7.54 9.48 -11.96
N PHE A 144 6.70 9.27 -10.96
CA PHE A 144 6.99 8.30 -9.90
C PHE A 144 5.73 7.80 -9.22
N ARG A 145 5.78 6.60 -8.71
CA ARG A 145 4.76 6.02 -7.84
C ARG A 145 5.42 5.35 -6.65
N ALA A 146 4.99 5.70 -5.45
CA ALA A 146 5.31 5.00 -4.24
C ALA A 146 4.11 4.18 -3.75
N GLN A 147 4.37 3.01 -3.21
CA GLN A 147 3.35 2.23 -2.50
C GLN A 147 3.98 1.41 -1.38
N VAL A 148 3.26 1.35 -0.28
CA VAL A 148 3.47 0.44 0.84
C VAL A 148 2.15 -0.23 1.16
N GLY A 149 2.15 -1.52 1.49
CA GLY A 149 0.93 -2.27 1.80
C GLY A 149 1.18 -3.36 2.81
N ASP A 150 0.24 -3.54 3.73
CA ASP A 150 0.26 -4.59 4.75
C ASP A 150 -1.10 -5.26 4.86
N SER A 151 -1.09 -6.55 5.20
CA SER A 151 -2.30 -7.27 5.60
C SER A 151 -2.48 -7.19 7.10
N VAL A 152 -3.73 -6.91 7.51
CA VAL A 152 -4.12 -6.78 8.91
C VAL A 152 -5.43 -7.52 9.17
N VAL A 153 -5.65 -7.96 10.42
CA VAL A 153 -6.93 -8.48 10.89
C VAL A 153 -7.56 -7.47 11.85
N VAL A 154 -8.85 -7.22 11.70
CA VAL A 154 -9.63 -6.41 12.65
C VAL A 154 -9.82 -7.22 13.92
N THR A 155 -9.45 -6.65 15.06
CA THR A 155 -9.63 -7.24 16.40
C THR A 155 -10.80 -6.58 17.14
N GLU A 156 -11.11 -6.99 18.35
CA GLU A 156 -12.16 -6.37 19.17
C GLU A 156 -11.92 -4.88 19.49
N ASN A 157 -10.66 -4.43 19.48
CA ASN A 157 -10.29 -3.08 19.92
C ASN A 157 -9.49 -2.27 18.88
N GLY A 158 -9.27 -2.80 17.68
CA GLY A 158 -8.46 -2.17 16.65
C GLY A 158 -8.07 -3.15 15.56
N TYR A 159 -6.78 -3.27 15.27
CA TYR A 159 -6.26 -4.25 14.32
C TYR A 159 -4.95 -4.87 14.81
N GLU A 160 -4.62 -6.03 14.25
CA GLU A 160 -3.31 -6.68 14.39
C GLU A 160 -2.68 -6.87 13.00
N PRO A 161 -1.38 -6.57 12.82
CA PRO A 161 -0.69 -6.82 11.57
C PRO A 161 -0.49 -8.34 11.36
N ILE A 162 -0.74 -8.79 10.13
CA ILE A 162 -0.41 -10.14 9.66
C ILE A 162 0.94 -10.13 8.94
N THR A 163 1.25 -9.01 8.28
CA THR A 163 2.55 -8.79 7.63
C THR A 163 3.27 -7.66 8.34
N GLU A 164 4.52 -7.91 8.68
CA GLU A 164 5.41 -6.93 9.31
C GLU A 164 6.72 -6.86 8.53
N PHE A 165 6.97 -5.73 7.92
CA PHE A 165 8.24 -5.45 7.25
C PHE A 165 8.55 -3.96 7.37
N PRO A 166 9.81 -3.60 7.63
CA PRO A 166 10.19 -2.19 7.74
C PRO A 166 9.75 -1.34 6.57
N LYS A 167 9.41 -0.08 6.85
CA LYS A 167 8.94 0.89 5.86
C LYS A 167 9.41 2.33 6.12
N THR A 168 10.33 2.53 7.07
CA THR A 168 10.97 3.83 7.19
C THR A 168 11.91 4.05 6.01
N ILE A 169 12.12 5.30 5.64
CA ILE A 169 12.92 5.64 4.45
C ILE A 169 14.33 5.05 4.49
N ASN A 170 14.93 4.96 5.67
CA ASN A 170 16.28 4.42 5.85
C ASN A 170 16.34 2.89 5.72
N GLU A 171 15.23 2.19 5.97
CA GLU A 171 15.15 0.72 5.93
C GLU A 171 14.82 0.20 4.53
N VAL A 172 14.30 1.07 3.66
CA VAL A 172 13.94 0.69 2.28
C VAL A 172 15.02 1.07 1.26
N VAL A 173 16.14 1.61 1.70
CA VAL A 173 17.34 1.77 0.87
C VAL A 173 18.22 0.54 1.12
N VAL A 174 18.41 -0.29 0.11
CA VAL A 174 19.08 -1.60 0.22
C VAL A 174 20.27 -1.72 -0.71
N GLY A 175 21.35 -2.38 -0.27
CA GLY A 175 22.56 -2.67 -1.06
C GLY A 175 23.78 -1.84 -0.74
#